data_2f386ebc997725e273d087ff6828b5b7
#
_entry.id   2f386ebc997725e273d087ff6828b5b7
#
_cell.length_a   1.000
_cell.length_b   1.000
_cell.length_c   1.000
_cell.angle_alpha   90.00
_cell.angle_beta   90.00
_cell.angle_gamma   90.00
#
_symmetry.space_group_name_H-M   'P 1'
#
loop_
_entity.id
_entity.type
_entity.pdbx_description
1 polymer ?
#
loop_
_entity_poly.entity_id
_entity_poly.type
_entity_poly.pdbx_seq_one_letter_code
_entity_poly.pdbx_strand_id
1 'polypeptide(L)'
;AMAVECDVASADSVRQAFAAIAQKHPKIDVLINNAAVYEPFTVAEASDAQIDGIIATNLNGPIYCCRAAIPMMEKGGQIINVGSESVAVPFVMLSLYQCTKAGLERFTEALVEELEPAGIRVTTVRAGPMYEAGKAAPGWNPDAAMRFHQGCAANGIDLRARPISQTENVTGVFRSVIDLPPDVRVLHVSVGARHP
;
A
#
# COMPACT_ATOMS: atom_id res chain seq x y z
N ALA A 1 7.13 -0.37 -22.17
CA ALA A 1 6.60 0.21 -20.93
C ALA A 1 6.29 1.69 -21.18
N MET A 2 5.28 2.23 -20.50
CA MET A 2 4.87 3.64 -20.51
C MET A 2 4.94 4.16 -19.07
N ALA A 3 5.53 5.33 -18.89
CA ALA A 3 5.51 6.06 -17.63
C ALA A 3 4.50 7.22 -17.75
N VAL A 4 3.70 7.41 -16.71
CA VAL A 4 2.72 8.51 -16.60
C VAL A 4 2.89 9.13 -15.22
N GLU A 5 3.02 10.45 -15.17
CA GLU A 5 3.01 11.17 -13.91
C GLU A 5 1.62 11.12 -13.28
N CYS A 6 1.55 10.77 -12.00
CA CYS A 6 0.31 10.64 -11.28
C CYS A 6 0.52 10.91 -9.78
N ASP A 7 -0.13 11.95 -9.26
CA ASP A 7 -0.31 12.12 -7.83
C ASP A 7 -1.57 11.39 -7.40
N VAL A 8 -1.41 10.25 -6.71
CA VAL A 8 -2.55 9.43 -6.26
C VAL A 8 -3.41 10.12 -5.21
N ALA A 9 -2.87 11.11 -4.49
CA ALA A 9 -3.65 11.91 -3.54
C ALA A 9 -4.67 12.84 -4.22
N SER A 10 -4.51 13.09 -5.53
CA SER A 10 -5.39 13.95 -6.33
C SER A 10 -6.29 13.13 -7.25
N ALA A 11 -7.59 13.20 -7.01
CA ALA A 11 -8.58 12.54 -7.88
C ALA A 11 -8.51 13.00 -9.34
N ASP A 12 -8.16 14.28 -9.57
CA ASP A 12 -8.00 14.85 -10.91
C ASP A 12 -6.76 14.30 -11.60
N SER A 13 -5.63 14.23 -10.89
CA SER A 13 -4.40 13.64 -11.40
C SER A 13 -4.60 12.17 -11.79
N VAL A 14 -5.26 11.40 -10.94
CA VAL A 14 -5.61 9.99 -11.25
C VAL A 14 -6.47 9.90 -12.50
N ARG A 15 -7.51 10.72 -12.64
CA ARG A 15 -8.35 10.72 -13.86
C ARG A 15 -7.56 11.03 -15.12
N GLN A 16 -6.68 12.03 -15.08
CA GLN A 16 -5.83 12.41 -16.22
C GLN A 16 -4.85 11.29 -16.58
N ALA A 17 -4.20 10.68 -15.59
CA ALA A 17 -3.27 9.57 -15.79
C ALA A 17 -3.98 8.37 -16.45
N PHE A 18 -5.14 7.96 -15.95
CA PHE A 18 -5.88 6.83 -16.52
C PHE A 18 -6.46 7.15 -17.91
N ALA A 19 -6.86 8.40 -18.17
CA ALA A 19 -7.25 8.82 -19.51
C ALA A 19 -6.08 8.72 -20.52
N ALA A 20 -4.87 9.10 -20.12
CA ALA A 20 -3.67 8.96 -20.94
C ALA A 20 -3.29 7.47 -21.16
N ILE A 21 -3.44 6.63 -20.13
CA ILE A 21 -3.24 5.18 -20.24
C ILE A 21 -4.22 4.57 -21.22
N ALA A 22 -5.51 4.90 -21.12
CA ALA A 22 -6.57 4.35 -21.96
C ALA A 22 -6.36 4.61 -23.45
N GLN A 23 -5.70 5.71 -23.84
CA GLN A 23 -5.38 6.00 -25.23
C GLN A 23 -4.44 4.97 -25.87
N LYS A 24 -3.57 4.33 -25.07
CA LYS A 24 -2.59 3.34 -25.56
C LYS A 24 -2.92 1.92 -25.12
N HIS A 25 -3.53 1.80 -23.97
CA HIS A 25 -3.86 0.53 -23.30
C HIS A 25 -5.31 0.60 -22.82
N PRO A 26 -6.27 0.28 -23.69
CA PRO A 26 -7.71 0.38 -23.35
C PRO A 26 -8.14 -0.65 -22.29
N LYS A 27 -7.30 -1.65 -22.02
CA LYS A 27 -7.52 -2.71 -21.05
C LYS A 27 -6.37 -2.74 -20.03
N ILE A 28 -6.73 -2.99 -18.76
CA ILE A 28 -5.81 -3.23 -17.64
C ILE A 28 -6.07 -4.64 -17.10
N ASP A 29 -5.03 -5.47 -17.03
CA ASP A 29 -5.12 -6.82 -16.48
C ASP A 29 -4.82 -6.83 -14.98
N VAL A 30 -3.88 -5.98 -14.52
CA VAL A 30 -3.46 -5.90 -13.11
C VAL A 30 -3.29 -4.46 -12.67
N LEU A 31 -3.89 -4.10 -11.54
CA LEU A 31 -3.63 -2.86 -10.81
C LEU A 31 -2.89 -3.18 -9.51
N ILE A 32 -1.75 -2.53 -9.26
CA ILE A 32 -1.04 -2.63 -7.98
C ILE A 32 -1.01 -1.25 -7.32
N ASN A 33 -1.78 -1.08 -6.23
CA ASN A 33 -1.76 0.12 -5.41
C ASN A 33 -0.63 0.01 -4.38
N ASN A 34 0.54 0.56 -4.72
CA ASN A 34 1.74 0.50 -3.89
C ASN A 34 2.13 1.86 -3.28
N ALA A 35 1.72 2.97 -3.87
CA ALA A 35 2.06 4.30 -3.38
C ALA A 35 1.60 4.49 -1.93
N ALA A 36 2.51 4.95 -1.06
CA ALA A 36 2.21 5.24 0.33
C ALA A 36 3.21 6.23 0.92
N VAL A 37 2.75 6.99 1.89
CA VAL A 37 3.56 7.88 2.73
C VAL A 37 3.36 7.54 4.20
N TYR A 38 4.39 7.72 5.00
CA TYR A 38 4.33 7.59 6.45
C TYR A 38 5.42 8.42 7.09
N GLU A 39 5.11 8.98 8.23
CA GLU A 39 6.04 9.70 9.09
C GLU A 39 5.59 9.61 10.55
N PRO A 40 6.51 9.60 11.52
CA PRO A 40 6.16 9.48 12.91
C PRO A 40 5.75 10.85 13.50
N PHE A 41 4.54 10.90 14.08
CA PHE A 41 4.06 12.00 14.92
C PHE A 41 3.01 11.51 15.90
N THR A 42 2.82 12.25 16.99
CA THR A 42 1.65 12.03 17.86
C THR A 42 0.43 12.75 17.27
N VAL A 43 -0.76 12.21 17.49
CA VAL A 43 -1.99 12.85 16.97
C VAL A 43 -2.17 14.28 17.47
N ALA A 44 -1.73 14.55 18.72
CA ALA A 44 -1.83 15.88 19.30
C ALA A 44 -0.89 16.92 18.65
N GLU A 45 0.18 16.48 18.01
CA GLU A 45 1.19 17.34 17.36
C GLU A 45 1.02 17.40 15.83
N ALA A 46 0.13 16.58 15.29
CA ALA A 46 -0.08 16.50 13.83
C ALA A 46 -0.62 17.82 13.28
N SER A 47 -0.03 18.28 12.19
CA SER A 47 -0.64 19.34 11.38
C SER A 47 -1.76 18.80 10.50
N ASP A 48 -2.70 19.66 10.11
CA ASP A 48 -3.76 19.30 9.16
C ASP A 48 -3.18 18.74 7.85
N ALA A 49 -2.09 19.31 7.35
CA ALA A 49 -1.41 18.85 6.14
C ALA A 49 -0.85 17.42 6.27
N GLN A 50 -0.33 17.04 7.44
CA GLN A 50 0.12 15.67 7.71
C GLN A 50 -1.06 14.70 7.74
N ILE A 51 -2.15 15.08 8.41
CA ILE A 51 -3.37 14.28 8.48
C ILE A 51 -3.94 14.06 7.09
N ASP A 52 -4.21 15.14 6.37
CA ASP A 52 -4.80 15.11 5.04
C ASP A 52 -3.91 14.36 4.04
N GLY A 53 -2.60 14.59 4.05
CA GLY A 53 -1.65 13.98 3.13
C GLY A 53 -1.57 12.46 3.29
N ILE A 54 -1.55 11.95 4.53
CA ILE A 54 -1.51 10.50 4.79
C ILE A 54 -2.83 9.84 4.38
N ILE A 55 -3.98 10.44 4.71
CA ILE A 55 -5.30 9.91 4.31
C ILE A 55 -5.46 9.95 2.79
N ALA A 56 -5.14 11.09 2.17
CA ALA A 56 -5.28 11.29 0.73
C ALA A 56 -4.42 10.27 -0.06
N THR A 57 -3.16 10.07 0.33
CA THR A 57 -2.27 9.15 -0.37
C THR A 57 -2.60 7.69 -0.09
N ASN A 58 -2.71 7.30 1.18
CA ASN A 58 -2.72 5.89 1.57
C ASN A 58 -4.10 5.23 1.49
N LEU A 59 -5.18 6.03 1.55
CA LEU A 59 -6.55 5.51 1.53
C LEU A 59 -7.32 5.99 0.31
N ASN A 60 -7.43 7.30 0.11
CA ASN A 60 -8.18 7.84 -1.04
C ASN A 60 -7.51 7.48 -2.36
N GLY A 61 -6.16 7.51 -2.43
CA GLY A 61 -5.39 7.17 -3.62
C GLY A 61 -5.73 5.80 -4.21
N PRO A 62 -5.60 4.70 -3.44
CA PRO A 62 -6.02 3.37 -3.88
C PRO A 62 -7.49 3.31 -4.32
N ILE A 63 -8.41 4.00 -3.62
CA ILE A 63 -9.82 4.07 -3.99
C ILE A 63 -10.00 4.77 -5.34
N TYR A 64 -9.32 5.89 -5.58
CA TYR A 64 -9.36 6.60 -6.85
C TYR A 64 -8.79 5.77 -7.99
N CYS A 65 -7.67 5.08 -7.77
CA CYS A 65 -7.06 4.18 -8.76
C CYS A 65 -7.97 2.99 -9.07
N CYS A 66 -8.56 2.34 -8.05
CA CYS A 66 -9.54 1.27 -8.27
C CYS A 66 -10.74 1.76 -9.08
N ARG A 67 -11.34 2.91 -8.72
CA ARG A 67 -12.45 3.51 -9.45
C ARG A 67 -12.13 3.77 -10.92
N ALA A 68 -10.89 4.18 -11.22
CA ALA A 68 -10.46 4.46 -12.59
C ALA A 68 -10.11 3.19 -13.37
N ALA A 69 -9.53 2.17 -12.72
CA ALA A 69 -9.08 0.94 -13.35
C ALA A 69 -10.21 -0.07 -13.61
N ILE A 70 -11.16 -0.21 -12.68
CA ILE A 70 -12.23 -1.22 -12.77
C ILE A 70 -12.99 -1.18 -14.10
N PRO A 71 -13.40 -0.03 -14.65
CA PRO A 71 -14.07 0.02 -15.96
C PRO A 71 -13.19 -0.42 -17.14
N MET A 72 -11.86 -0.50 -16.94
CA MET A 72 -10.89 -0.94 -17.95
C MET A 72 -10.50 -2.40 -17.78
N MET A 73 -11.04 -3.10 -16.76
CA MET A 73 -10.75 -4.51 -16.47
C MET A 73 -11.83 -5.42 -17.04
N GLU A 74 -11.41 -6.61 -17.43
CA GLU A 74 -12.28 -7.71 -17.85
C GLU A 74 -12.22 -8.85 -16.82
N LYS A 75 -13.03 -9.89 -17.05
CA LYS A 75 -12.99 -11.13 -16.27
C LYS A 75 -11.56 -11.69 -16.25
N GLY A 76 -11.07 -12.00 -15.06
CA GLY A 76 -9.68 -12.43 -14.82
C GLY A 76 -8.76 -11.30 -14.42
N GLY A 77 -9.22 -10.03 -14.42
CA GLY A 77 -8.47 -8.89 -13.90
C GLY A 77 -8.14 -9.04 -12.42
N GLN A 78 -7.10 -8.33 -11.97
CA GLN A 78 -6.64 -8.40 -10.58
C GLN A 78 -6.31 -7.02 -10.01
N ILE A 79 -6.69 -6.79 -8.77
CA ILE A 79 -6.30 -5.63 -7.99
C ILE A 79 -5.49 -6.11 -6.78
N ILE A 80 -4.30 -5.55 -6.58
CA ILE A 80 -3.45 -5.83 -5.43
C ILE A 80 -3.26 -4.54 -4.65
N ASN A 81 -3.75 -4.51 -3.43
CA ASN A 81 -3.56 -3.39 -2.50
C ASN A 81 -2.42 -3.73 -1.53
N VAL A 82 -1.38 -2.87 -1.48
CA VAL A 82 -0.24 -3.09 -0.59
C VAL A 82 -0.58 -2.57 0.80
N GLY A 83 -0.88 -3.51 1.69
CA GLY A 83 -1.08 -3.30 3.12
C GLY A 83 0.25 -3.15 3.87
N SER A 84 0.20 -3.24 5.19
CA SER A 84 1.36 -3.14 6.07
C SER A 84 1.22 -4.03 7.29
N GLU A 85 2.32 -4.60 7.76
CA GLU A 85 2.37 -5.29 9.05
C GLU A 85 1.91 -4.42 10.23
N SER A 86 1.97 -3.09 10.08
CA SER A 86 1.54 -2.13 11.08
C SER A 86 0.05 -2.22 11.44
N VAL A 87 -0.74 -2.93 10.66
CA VAL A 87 -2.13 -3.27 11.01
C VAL A 87 -2.18 -4.26 12.20
N ALA A 88 -1.17 -5.13 12.31
CA ALA A 88 -1.07 -6.11 13.39
C ALA A 88 -0.04 -5.73 14.48
N VAL A 89 0.95 -4.92 14.12
CA VAL A 89 2.01 -4.47 15.05
C VAL A 89 1.76 -3.01 15.43
N PRO A 90 1.49 -2.70 16.71
CA PRO A 90 1.11 -1.36 17.15
C PRO A 90 2.32 -0.44 17.32
N PHE A 91 2.86 0.08 16.24
CA PHE A 91 3.94 1.06 16.28
C PHE A 91 3.42 2.39 16.88
N VAL A 92 4.12 2.91 17.88
CA VAL A 92 3.81 4.25 18.44
C VAL A 92 4.04 5.33 17.38
N MET A 93 3.36 6.48 17.51
CA MET A 93 3.50 7.62 16.59
C MET A 93 3.16 7.34 15.11
N LEU A 94 2.64 6.15 14.78
CA LEU A 94 2.15 5.80 13.45
C LEU A 94 0.64 5.54 13.42
N SER A 95 -0.12 6.07 14.38
CA SER A 95 -1.57 5.79 14.53
C SER A 95 -2.34 6.07 13.24
N LEU A 96 -2.07 7.19 12.58
CA LEU A 96 -2.78 7.58 11.37
C LEU A 96 -2.39 6.69 10.18
N TYR A 97 -1.10 6.37 10.04
CA TYR A 97 -0.64 5.40 9.03
C TYR A 97 -1.31 4.04 9.22
N GLN A 98 -1.32 3.52 10.45
CA GLN A 98 -1.97 2.25 10.80
C GLN A 98 -3.47 2.29 10.49
N CYS A 99 -4.14 3.39 10.82
CA CYS A 99 -5.55 3.62 10.50
C CYS A 99 -5.80 3.52 8.98
N THR A 100 -4.98 4.21 8.16
CA THR A 100 -5.15 4.18 6.70
C THR A 100 -4.89 2.79 6.12
N LYS A 101 -3.91 2.05 6.64
CA LYS A 101 -3.61 0.68 6.18
C LYS A 101 -4.67 -0.32 6.62
N ALA A 102 -5.21 -0.19 7.83
CA ALA A 102 -6.36 -0.99 8.28
C ALA A 102 -7.62 -0.68 7.45
N GLY A 103 -7.87 0.61 7.18
CA GLY A 103 -8.96 1.05 6.30
C GLY A 103 -8.83 0.49 4.87
N LEU A 104 -7.60 0.46 4.32
CA LEU A 104 -7.33 -0.12 3.00
C LEU A 104 -7.59 -1.64 2.98
N GLU A 105 -7.22 -2.36 4.02
CA GLU A 105 -7.53 -3.80 4.13
C GLU A 105 -9.05 -4.02 4.17
N ARG A 106 -9.77 -3.24 4.98
CA ARG A 106 -11.24 -3.34 5.04
C ARG A 106 -11.90 -2.96 3.71
N PHE A 107 -11.40 -1.93 3.03
CA PHE A 107 -11.83 -1.57 1.68
C PHE A 107 -11.60 -2.73 0.70
N THR A 108 -10.44 -3.37 0.76
CA THR A 108 -10.10 -4.53 -0.08
C THR A 108 -11.08 -5.69 0.12
N GLU A 109 -11.39 -6.03 1.36
CA GLU A 109 -12.37 -7.07 1.70
C GLU A 109 -13.76 -6.78 1.13
N ALA A 110 -14.23 -5.53 1.24
CA ALA A 110 -15.53 -5.12 0.69
C ALA A 110 -15.52 -5.17 -0.85
N LEU A 111 -14.42 -4.73 -1.48
CA LEU A 111 -14.27 -4.72 -2.92
C LEU A 111 -14.23 -6.13 -3.53
N VAL A 112 -13.76 -7.14 -2.79
CA VAL A 112 -13.83 -8.55 -3.21
C VAL A 112 -15.27 -8.95 -3.53
N GLU A 113 -16.19 -8.67 -2.62
CA GLU A 113 -17.60 -9.03 -2.79
C GLU A 113 -18.27 -8.23 -3.92
N GLU A 114 -17.89 -6.95 -4.04
CA GLU A 114 -18.43 -6.06 -5.09
C GLU A 114 -18.01 -6.51 -6.50
N LEU A 115 -16.78 -7.02 -6.65
CA LEU A 115 -16.20 -7.38 -7.95
C LEU A 115 -16.31 -8.88 -8.29
N GLU A 116 -16.82 -9.70 -7.38
CA GLU A 116 -17.06 -11.13 -7.63
C GLU A 116 -17.89 -11.39 -8.90
N PRO A 117 -19.02 -10.68 -9.13
CA PRO A 117 -19.82 -10.89 -10.33
C PRO A 117 -19.09 -10.54 -11.64
N ALA A 118 -18.12 -9.63 -11.57
CA ALA A 118 -17.28 -9.24 -12.71
C ALA A 118 -16.11 -10.21 -12.94
N GLY A 119 -15.85 -11.13 -12.01
CA GLY A 119 -14.72 -12.06 -12.06
C GLY A 119 -13.36 -11.37 -11.92
N ILE A 120 -13.30 -10.24 -11.21
CA ILE A 120 -12.07 -9.51 -10.89
C ILE A 120 -11.64 -9.89 -9.47
N ARG A 121 -10.41 -10.33 -9.31
CA ARG A 121 -9.84 -10.73 -8.02
C ARG A 121 -9.24 -9.53 -7.31
N VAL A 122 -9.40 -9.46 -6.00
CA VAL A 122 -8.80 -8.42 -5.17
C VAL A 122 -8.01 -9.07 -4.03
N THR A 123 -6.78 -8.63 -3.82
CA THR A 123 -5.85 -9.21 -2.82
C THR A 123 -5.19 -8.09 -2.02
N THR A 124 -5.06 -8.29 -0.71
CA THR A 124 -4.12 -7.51 0.12
C THR A 124 -2.79 -8.24 0.23
N VAL A 125 -1.69 -7.55 -0.11
CA VAL A 125 -0.33 -7.99 0.23
C VAL A 125 0.17 -7.14 1.40
N ARG A 126 0.14 -7.70 2.60
CA ARG A 126 0.62 -7.05 3.82
C ARG A 126 2.14 -7.16 3.88
N ALA A 127 2.83 -6.03 3.71
CA ALA A 127 4.27 -5.96 3.65
C ALA A 127 4.88 -5.65 5.02
N GLY A 128 5.93 -6.38 5.38
CA GLY A 128 6.84 -6.06 6.49
C GLY A 128 7.92 -5.05 6.09
N PRO A 129 8.94 -4.83 6.94
CA PRO A 129 9.99 -3.88 6.64
C PRO A 129 10.84 -4.35 5.46
N MET A 130 11.06 -3.44 4.51
CA MET A 130 11.83 -3.69 3.30
C MET A 130 12.91 -2.64 3.11
N TYR A 131 14.03 -3.05 2.54
CA TYR A 131 15.12 -2.19 2.14
C TYR A 131 15.25 -2.19 0.62
N GLU A 132 15.41 -1.03 0.06
CA GLU A 132 15.68 -0.81 -1.37
C GLU A 132 17.03 -0.11 -1.51
N ALA A 133 17.96 -0.75 -2.20
CA ALA A 133 19.29 -0.19 -2.42
C ALA A 133 19.18 1.12 -3.22
N GLY A 134 19.90 2.15 -2.76
CA GLY A 134 19.90 3.46 -3.42
C GLY A 134 18.70 4.35 -3.10
N LYS A 135 17.69 3.88 -2.38
CA LYS A 135 16.60 4.72 -1.91
C LYS A 135 17.07 5.62 -0.76
N ALA A 136 16.79 6.91 -0.88
CA ALA A 136 17.07 7.86 0.19
C ALA A 136 16.29 7.50 1.45
N ALA A 137 16.90 7.74 2.62
CA ALA A 137 16.19 7.62 3.89
C ALA A 137 14.96 8.56 3.89
N PRO A 138 13.87 8.18 4.59
CA PRO A 138 12.74 9.08 4.74
C PRO A 138 13.19 10.41 5.32
N GLY A 139 12.74 11.52 4.75
CA GLY A 139 13.05 12.88 5.22
C GLY A 139 12.31 13.25 6.51
N TRP A 140 12.26 12.35 7.48
CA TRP A 140 11.57 12.59 8.75
C TRP A 140 12.28 13.65 9.58
N ASN A 141 11.52 14.37 10.40
CA ASN A 141 12.09 15.22 11.44
C ASN A 141 12.97 14.33 12.37
N PRO A 142 14.25 14.68 12.62
CA PRO A 142 15.16 13.85 13.40
C PRO A 142 14.68 13.59 14.82
N ASP A 143 14.05 14.59 15.50
CA ASP A 143 13.52 14.42 16.85
C ASP A 143 12.31 13.48 16.87
N ALA A 144 11.42 13.58 15.88
CA ALA A 144 10.30 12.66 15.72
C ALA A 144 10.79 11.23 15.48
N ALA A 145 11.81 11.04 14.61
CA ALA A 145 12.43 9.75 14.37
C ALA A 145 13.04 9.14 15.64
N MET A 146 13.76 9.94 16.43
CA MET A 146 14.33 9.51 17.71
C MET A 146 13.25 9.08 18.69
N ARG A 147 12.21 9.90 18.88
CA ARG A 147 11.05 9.60 19.77
C ARG A 147 10.31 8.34 19.33
N PHE A 148 10.15 8.14 18.01
CA PHE A 148 9.57 6.93 17.43
C PHE A 148 10.36 5.70 17.82
N HIS A 149 11.69 5.71 17.62
CA HIS A 149 12.56 4.59 18.00
C HIS A 149 12.51 4.28 19.49
N GLN A 150 12.60 5.30 20.35
CA GLN A 150 12.52 5.15 21.79
C GLN A 150 11.16 4.60 22.25
N GLY A 151 10.08 5.13 21.69
CA GLY A 151 8.73 4.68 22.00
C GLY A 151 8.45 3.25 21.56
N CYS A 152 8.92 2.84 20.39
CA CYS A 152 8.84 1.45 19.94
C CYS A 152 9.60 0.52 20.91
N ALA A 153 10.84 0.86 21.27
CA ALA A 153 11.63 0.07 22.21
C ALA A 153 10.95 -0.04 23.59
N ALA A 154 10.38 1.03 24.11
CA ALA A 154 9.63 1.02 25.38
C ALA A 154 8.41 0.10 25.35
N ASN A 155 7.81 -0.14 24.16
CA ASN A 155 6.72 -1.08 23.93
C ASN A 155 7.18 -2.47 23.45
N GLY A 156 8.45 -2.80 23.65
CA GLY A 156 8.97 -4.13 23.28
C GLY A 156 9.22 -4.37 21.80
N ILE A 157 9.18 -3.30 20.99
CA ILE A 157 9.46 -3.38 19.54
C ILE A 157 10.88 -2.87 19.29
N ASP A 158 11.85 -3.76 19.23
CA ASP A 158 13.23 -3.41 18.86
C ASP A 158 13.35 -3.29 17.33
N LEU A 159 13.26 -2.06 16.83
CA LEU A 159 13.34 -1.77 15.39
C LEU A 159 14.71 -2.14 14.79
N ARG A 160 15.79 -2.19 15.62
CA ARG A 160 17.14 -2.51 15.14
C ARG A 160 17.36 -4.02 14.99
N ALA A 161 16.70 -4.81 15.84
CA ALA A 161 16.76 -6.27 15.78
C ALA A 161 15.77 -6.88 14.77
N ARG A 162 14.85 -6.08 14.23
CA ARG A 162 13.87 -6.59 13.26
C ARG A 162 14.55 -6.96 11.94
N PRO A 163 14.29 -8.17 11.42
CA PRO A 163 14.80 -8.55 10.12
C PRO A 163 14.17 -7.69 9.03
N ILE A 164 14.95 -7.36 8.01
CA ILE A 164 14.53 -6.53 6.86
C ILE A 164 14.75 -7.33 5.58
N SER A 165 13.73 -7.42 4.73
CA SER A 165 13.88 -8.05 3.41
C SER A 165 14.37 -7.06 2.36
N GLN A 166 15.12 -7.56 1.37
CA GLN A 166 15.40 -6.79 0.17
C GLN A 166 14.12 -6.73 -0.68
N THR A 167 13.81 -5.55 -1.24
CA THR A 167 12.59 -5.34 -2.04
C THR A 167 12.52 -6.33 -3.22
N GLU A 168 13.64 -6.61 -3.87
CA GLU A 168 13.73 -7.55 -4.99
C GLU A 168 13.26 -8.96 -4.62
N ASN A 169 13.51 -9.41 -3.40
CA ASN A 169 13.12 -10.73 -2.92
C ASN A 169 11.61 -10.83 -2.67
N VAL A 170 10.95 -9.70 -2.41
CA VAL A 170 9.51 -9.64 -2.13
C VAL A 170 8.69 -9.60 -3.41
N THR A 171 9.23 -9.10 -4.52
CA THR A 171 8.52 -8.99 -5.81
C THR A 171 7.99 -10.32 -6.32
N GLY A 172 8.67 -11.43 -6.01
CA GLY A 172 8.23 -12.79 -6.35
C GLY A 172 6.85 -13.16 -5.79
N VAL A 173 6.48 -12.60 -4.64
CA VAL A 173 5.16 -12.84 -4.04
C VAL A 173 4.05 -12.23 -4.89
N PHE A 174 4.25 -11.01 -5.39
CA PHE A 174 3.29 -10.37 -6.30
C PHE A 174 3.11 -11.21 -7.56
N ARG A 175 4.22 -11.71 -8.13
CA ARG A 175 4.17 -12.60 -9.29
C ARG A 175 3.39 -13.87 -9.00
N SER A 176 3.64 -14.51 -7.85
CA SER A 176 2.93 -15.72 -7.44
C SER A 176 1.41 -15.48 -7.30
N VAL A 177 0.99 -14.32 -6.79
CA VAL A 177 -0.43 -13.96 -6.67
C VAL A 177 -1.05 -13.71 -8.06
N ILE A 178 -0.32 -13.04 -8.95
CA ILE A 178 -0.79 -12.72 -10.31
C ILE A 178 -0.97 -14.01 -11.15
N ASP A 179 -0.04 -14.93 -11.06
CA ASP A 179 0.01 -16.14 -11.86
C ASP A 179 -0.91 -17.27 -11.36
N LEU A 180 -1.68 -17.05 -10.26
CA LEU A 180 -2.66 -18.03 -9.79
C LEU A 180 -3.75 -18.32 -10.83
N PRO A 181 -4.21 -19.58 -10.92
CA PRO A 181 -5.34 -19.96 -11.78
C PRO A 181 -6.58 -19.08 -11.48
N PRO A 182 -7.45 -18.85 -12.49
CA PRO A 182 -8.61 -17.96 -12.34
C PRO A 182 -9.62 -18.37 -11.26
N ASP A 183 -9.68 -19.68 -10.94
CA ASP A 183 -10.54 -20.26 -9.92
C ASP A 183 -9.96 -20.20 -8.51
N VAL A 184 -8.71 -19.69 -8.36
CA VAL A 184 -8.04 -19.53 -7.07
C VAL A 184 -8.05 -18.06 -6.65
N ARG A 185 -8.51 -17.82 -5.42
CA ARG A 185 -8.48 -16.49 -4.79
C ARG A 185 -7.56 -16.51 -3.57
N VAL A 186 -6.71 -15.50 -3.48
CA VAL A 186 -5.97 -15.16 -2.26
C VAL A 186 -6.50 -13.84 -1.75
N LEU A 187 -7.12 -13.83 -0.58
CA LEU A 187 -7.67 -12.60 0.02
C LEU A 187 -6.56 -11.77 0.66
N HIS A 188 -5.63 -12.46 1.34
CA HIS A 188 -4.59 -11.82 2.10
C HIS A 188 -3.30 -12.66 2.10
N VAL A 189 -2.18 -12.00 1.88
CA VAL A 189 -0.83 -12.56 1.99
C VAL A 189 0.00 -11.65 2.88
N SER A 190 0.63 -12.18 3.92
CA SER A 190 1.61 -11.45 4.73
C SER A 190 3.03 -11.84 4.32
N VAL A 191 3.86 -10.85 4.06
CA VAL A 191 5.25 -11.01 3.64
C VAL A 191 6.15 -10.26 4.60
N GLY A 192 7.08 -10.96 5.21
CA GLY A 192 8.06 -10.36 6.11
C GLY A 192 9.42 -10.99 5.95
N ALA A 193 10.43 -10.36 6.51
CA ALA A 193 11.76 -10.93 6.58
C ALA A 193 11.80 -12.08 7.59
N ARG A 194 12.64 -13.05 7.32
CA ARG A 194 12.93 -14.18 8.21
C ARG A 194 14.04 -13.78 9.18
N HIS A 195 13.90 -14.14 10.45
CA HIS A 195 15.04 -14.14 11.38
C HIS A 195 16.07 -15.15 10.89
N PRO A 196 17.37 -14.81 10.95
CA PRO A 196 18.44 -15.73 10.57
C PRO A 196 18.47 -16.99 11.43
#